data_24d0f5ac3590eb98fa6872f4c25f2ab5
#
_entry.id   24d0f5ac3590eb98fa6872f4c25f2ab5
#
_cell.length_a   1.000
_cell.length_b   1.000
_cell.length_c   1.000
_cell.angle_alpha   90.00
_cell.angle_beta   90.00
_cell.angle_gamma   90.00
#
_symmetry.space_group_name_H-M   'P 1'
#
loop_
_entity.id
_entity.type
_entity.pdbx_description
1 polymer ?
#
loop_
_entity_poly.entity_id
_entity_poly.type
_entity_poly.pdbx_seq_one_letter_code
_entity_poly.pdbx_strand_id
1 'polypeptide(L)'
;RDLHPYPFEKLAQLTTGIDCPDKDRISLTIGEPKHLPPAHVLEALFNSLNEVSRYPTIGGLPELRQHIATWLQRRFDTRDIDPATEVLPVNGTREGLFAVAQAFVTPQKRGAVVIPNPFYQIYEGAALLAGVQPTLIPCPPELDYLANYRELSEDEWAQCDLLFMCTPGNPSGAVIPEKELHFLIEKAMEHNVILVSDECYSELYYDDASPPMGLLQAATTMGNTGFKQCLVFHSLSKRSNLP
;
A
#
# COMPACT_ATOMS: atom_id res chain seq x y z
N ARG A 1 13.60 -15.72 -13.44
CA ARG A 1 14.81 -16.31 -12.80
C ARG A 1 15.26 -15.53 -11.58
N ASP A 2 14.83 -14.29 -11.45
CA ASP A 2 15.29 -13.35 -10.40
C ASP A 2 14.33 -13.25 -9.20
N LEU A 3 13.21 -14.00 -9.24
CA LEU A 3 12.26 -14.06 -8.12
C LEU A 3 12.87 -14.81 -6.93
N HIS A 4 12.79 -14.19 -5.77
CA HIS A 4 13.24 -14.81 -4.53
C HIS A 4 12.17 -15.73 -3.92
N PRO A 5 12.57 -16.84 -3.27
CA PRO A 5 11.64 -17.65 -2.48
C PRO A 5 10.95 -16.80 -1.41
N TYR A 6 9.72 -17.18 -1.08
CA TYR A 6 8.96 -16.47 -0.06
C TYR A 6 9.71 -16.41 1.27
N PRO A 7 9.92 -15.23 1.89
CA PRO A 7 10.80 -15.08 3.05
C PRO A 7 10.44 -15.97 4.24
N PHE A 8 9.15 -16.23 4.46
CA PHE A 8 8.69 -17.08 5.56
C PHE A 8 8.96 -18.57 5.33
N GLU A 9 9.07 -19.03 4.07
CA GLU A 9 9.53 -20.38 3.76
C GLU A 9 10.99 -20.55 4.12
N LYS A 10 11.84 -19.56 3.81
CA LYS A 10 13.24 -19.54 4.23
C LYS A 10 13.36 -19.58 5.76
N LEU A 11 12.57 -18.76 6.45
CA LEU A 11 12.55 -18.74 7.91
C LEU A 11 12.12 -20.09 8.49
N ALA A 12 11.08 -20.72 7.94
CA ALA A 12 10.62 -22.04 8.37
C ALA A 12 11.71 -23.10 8.18
N GLN A 13 12.45 -23.06 7.06
CA GLN A 13 13.59 -23.96 6.82
C GLN A 13 14.72 -23.76 7.83
N LEU A 14 15.06 -22.50 8.16
CA LEU A 14 16.12 -22.17 9.13
C LEU A 14 15.77 -22.61 10.56
N THR A 15 14.49 -22.68 10.89
CA THR A 15 14.01 -23.08 12.23
C THR A 15 13.64 -24.55 12.32
N THR A 16 13.74 -25.30 11.21
CA THR A 16 13.45 -26.74 11.20
C THR A 16 14.42 -27.51 12.10
N GLY A 17 13.88 -28.32 13.01
CA GLY A 17 14.69 -29.13 13.94
C GLY A 17 15.25 -28.36 15.15
N ILE A 18 14.87 -27.10 15.34
CA ILE A 18 15.21 -26.35 16.54
C ILE A 18 14.15 -26.63 17.60
N ASP A 19 14.55 -27.23 18.72
CA ASP A 19 13.67 -27.45 19.86
C ASP A 19 13.34 -26.11 20.53
N CYS A 20 12.05 -25.81 20.66
CA CYS A 20 11.60 -24.64 21.40
C CYS A 20 11.63 -24.96 22.91
N PRO A 21 12.02 -24.00 23.78
CA PRO A 21 11.86 -24.16 25.22
C PRO A 21 10.38 -24.38 25.56
N ASP A 22 10.12 -25.08 26.67
CA ASP A 22 8.78 -25.33 27.21
C ASP A 22 8.16 -24.02 27.75
N LYS A 23 7.76 -23.16 26.83
CA LYS A 23 7.10 -21.88 27.06
C LYS A 23 6.02 -21.63 26.02
N ASP A 24 4.98 -20.92 26.40
CA ASP A 24 3.93 -20.48 25.48
C ASP A 24 4.54 -19.67 24.33
N ARG A 25 4.22 -20.08 23.11
CA ARG A 25 4.72 -19.41 21.91
C ARG A 25 3.94 -18.13 21.63
N ILE A 26 4.63 -16.99 21.63
CA ILE A 26 4.10 -15.70 21.18
C ILE A 26 4.63 -15.43 19.77
N SER A 27 3.77 -15.54 18.75
CA SER A 27 4.15 -15.30 17.36
C SER A 27 3.99 -13.82 17.00
N LEU A 28 5.10 -13.18 16.57
CA LEU A 28 5.15 -11.82 16.05
C LEU A 28 5.59 -11.78 14.57
N THR A 29 5.51 -12.93 13.87
CA THR A 29 6.05 -13.09 12.52
C THR A 29 5.17 -12.47 11.44
N ILE A 30 3.86 -12.48 11.61
CA ILE A 30 2.90 -11.98 10.62
C ILE A 30 2.06 -10.88 11.26
N GLY A 31 2.05 -9.71 10.64
CA GLY A 31 1.22 -8.58 11.04
C GLY A 31 -0.25 -8.80 10.64
N GLU A 32 -0.94 -9.67 11.34
CA GLU A 32 -2.38 -9.91 11.15
C GLU A 32 -3.17 -9.62 12.44
N PRO A 33 -4.39 -9.09 12.34
CA PRO A 33 -5.27 -8.92 13.49
C PRO A 33 -5.59 -10.28 14.13
N LYS A 34 -5.63 -10.31 15.47
CA LYS A 34 -6.00 -11.51 16.23
C LYS A 34 -7.41 -11.41 16.82
N HIS A 35 -8.07 -10.27 16.68
CA HIS A 35 -9.45 -10.07 17.10
C HIS A 35 -10.42 -10.61 16.06
N LEU A 36 -11.58 -11.06 16.52
CA LEU A 36 -12.66 -11.46 15.63
C LEU A 36 -13.21 -10.23 14.88
N PRO A 37 -13.71 -10.43 13.65
CA PRO A 37 -14.47 -9.40 12.96
C PRO A 37 -15.68 -8.95 13.79
N PRO A 38 -16.12 -7.68 13.69
CA PRO A 38 -17.33 -7.23 14.35
C PRO A 38 -18.56 -8.04 13.95
N ALA A 39 -19.42 -8.38 14.91
CA ALA A 39 -20.56 -9.29 14.68
C ALA A 39 -21.48 -8.79 13.54
N HIS A 40 -21.74 -7.49 13.44
CA HIS A 40 -22.57 -6.92 12.38
C HIS A 40 -22.01 -7.12 10.98
N VAL A 41 -20.68 -7.24 10.84
CA VAL A 41 -20.02 -7.52 9.54
C VAL A 41 -20.28 -8.96 9.13
N LEU A 42 -20.16 -9.91 10.07
CA LEU A 42 -20.46 -11.31 9.81
C LEU A 42 -21.94 -11.51 9.48
N GLU A 43 -22.84 -10.80 10.17
CA GLU A 43 -24.27 -10.80 9.88
C GLU A 43 -24.57 -10.26 8.47
N ALA A 44 -23.96 -9.14 8.08
CA ALA A 44 -24.10 -8.58 6.74
C ALA A 44 -23.62 -9.55 5.66
N LEU A 45 -22.47 -10.21 5.89
CA LEU A 45 -21.95 -11.23 4.98
C LEU A 45 -22.93 -12.40 4.84
N PHE A 46 -23.43 -12.92 5.96
CA PHE A 46 -24.39 -14.01 5.96
C PHE A 46 -25.68 -13.67 5.19
N ASN A 47 -26.21 -12.48 5.41
CA ASN A 47 -27.42 -11.99 4.72
C ASN A 47 -27.22 -11.77 3.22
N SER A 48 -25.96 -11.62 2.76
CA SER A 48 -25.61 -11.38 1.36
C SER A 48 -25.16 -12.65 0.62
N LEU A 49 -25.19 -13.83 1.23
CA LEU A 49 -24.70 -15.08 0.61
C LEU A 49 -25.42 -15.42 -0.71
N ASN A 50 -26.66 -15.00 -0.89
CA ASN A 50 -27.40 -15.24 -2.14
C ASN A 50 -26.83 -14.48 -3.35
N GLU A 51 -26.03 -13.43 -3.11
CA GLU A 51 -25.40 -12.64 -4.17
C GLU A 51 -24.19 -13.36 -4.82
N VAL A 52 -23.65 -14.41 -4.17
CA VAL A 52 -22.50 -15.19 -4.71
C VAL A 52 -22.83 -15.91 -6.01
N SER A 53 -24.10 -16.02 -6.37
CA SER A 53 -24.55 -16.64 -7.64
C SER A 53 -24.32 -15.74 -8.87
N ARG A 54 -23.90 -14.48 -8.69
CA ARG A 54 -23.69 -13.49 -9.75
C ARG A 54 -22.22 -13.18 -9.95
N TYR A 55 -21.81 -12.99 -11.20
CA TYR A 55 -20.49 -12.44 -11.47
C TYR A 55 -20.39 -11.01 -10.94
N PRO A 56 -19.28 -10.64 -10.26
CA PRO A 56 -19.06 -9.26 -9.88
C PRO A 56 -18.88 -8.37 -11.12
N THR A 57 -19.30 -7.13 -11.04
CA THR A 57 -19.01 -6.13 -12.07
C THR A 57 -17.53 -5.73 -11.99
N ILE A 58 -16.94 -5.33 -13.11
CA ILE A 58 -15.52 -4.90 -13.17
C ILE A 58 -15.27 -3.72 -12.23
N GLY A 59 -16.20 -2.77 -12.17
CA GLY A 59 -16.07 -1.60 -11.30
C GLY A 59 -16.45 -1.85 -9.84
N GLY A 60 -16.92 -3.05 -9.47
CA GLY A 60 -17.48 -3.32 -8.15
C GLY A 60 -18.89 -2.70 -7.97
N LEU A 61 -19.46 -2.90 -6.79
CA LEU A 61 -20.79 -2.37 -6.45
C LEU A 61 -20.73 -0.83 -6.33
N PRO A 62 -21.65 -0.08 -6.96
CA PRO A 62 -21.70 1.38 -6.85
C PRO A 62 -21.80 1.86 -5.40
N GLU A 63 -22.59 1.18 -4.57
CA GLU A 63 -22.77 1.49 -3.15
C GLU A 63 -21.44 1.33 -2.38
N LEU A 64 -20.66 0.29 -2.67
CA LEU A 64 -19.35 0.09 -2.05
C LEU A 64 -18.40 1.23 -2.41
N ARG A 65 -18.35 1.61 -3.69
CA ARG A 65 -17.51 2.72 -4.14
C ARG A 65 -17.92 4.05 -3.50
N GLN A 66 -19.23 4.29 -3.36
CA GLN A 66 -19.75 5.48 -2.67
C GLN A 66 -19.33 5.50 -1.20
N HIS A 67 -19.42 4.38 -0.50
CA HIS A 67 -18.98 4.29 0.90
C HIS A 67 -17.48 4.48 1.05
N ILE A 68 -16.67 3.94 0.13
CA ILE A 68 -15.22 4.17 0.12
C ILE A 68 -14.92 5.65 -0.08
N ALA A 69 -15.52 6.31 -1.08
CA ALA A 69 -15.34 7.73 -1.33
C ALA A 69 -15.71 8.58 -0.10
N THR A 70 -16.87 8.33 0.50
CA THR A 70 -17.33 9.03 1.71
C THR A 70 -16.39 8.81 2.89
N TRP A 71 -15.86 7.60 3.06
CA TRP A 71 -14.89 7.31 4.12
C TRP A 71 -13.58 8.06 3.90
N LEU A 72 -13.03 8.08 2.68
CA LEU A 72 -11.81 8.81 2.33
C LEU A 72 -11.95 10.31 2.60
N GLN A 73 -13.06 10.91 2.15
CA GLN A 73 -13.36 12.32 2.40
C GLN A 73 -13.35 12.65 3.89
N ARG A 74 -14.07 11.87 4.68
CA ARG A 74 -14.17 12.10 6.13
C ARG A 74 -12.86 11.84 6.87
N ARG A 75 -12.11 10.79 6.48
CA ARG A 75 -10.90 10.36 7.19
C ARG A 75 -9.69 11.23 6.87
N PHE A 76 -9.57 11.66 5.62
CA PHE A 76 -8.41 12.37 5.11
C PHE A 76 -8.70 13.83 4.70
N ASP A 77 -9.87 14.33 5.03
CA ASP A 77 -10.30 15.70 4.70
C ASP A 77 -10.02 16.07 3.24
N THR A 78 -10.33 15.15 2.34
CA THR A 78 -10.15 15.36 0.90
C THR A 78 -11.33 16.11 0.30
N ARG A 79 -11.16 16.63 -0.93
CA ARG A 79 -12.29 17.06 -1.76
C ARG A 79 -13.24 15.90 -2.03
N ASP A 80 -14.37 16.20 -2.66
CA ASP A 80 -15.30 15.19 -3.17
C ASP A 80 -14.58 14.25 -4.16
N ILE A 81 -14.58 12.95 -3.85
CA ILE A 81 -14.05 11.88 -4.67
C ILE A 81 -15.20 11.31 -5.49
N ASP A 82 -15.05 11.27 -6.81
CA ASP A 82 -16.06 10.65 -7.68
C ASP A 82 -15.98 9.11 -7.56
N PRO A 83 -16.99 8.47 -6.96
CA PRO A 83 -16.98 7.02 -6.78
C PRO A 83 -17.03 6.25 -8.11
N ALA A 84 -17.47 6.88 -9.19
CA ALA A 84 -17.59 6.22 -10.48
C ALA A 84 -16.26 6.12 -11.25
N THR A 85 -15.37 7.09 -11.08
CA THR A 85 -14.15 7.22 -11.87
C THR A 85 -12.87 7.17 -11.05
N GLU A 86 -12.94 7.40 -9.73
CA GLU A 86 -11.75 7.52 -8.85
C GLU A 86 -11.66 6.39 -7.81
N VAL A 87 -12.62 5.48 -7.76
CA VAL A 87 -12.62 4.35 -6.82
C VAL A 87 -12.76 3.02 -7.57
N LEU A 88 -11.82 2.12 -7.36
CA LEU A 88 -11.84 0.77 -7.93
C LEU A 88 -11.62 -0.28 -6.82
N PRO A 89 -12.65 -1.05 -6.44
CA PRO A 89 -12.49 -2.22 -5.58
C PRO A 89 -11.66 -3.31 -6.28
N VAL A 90 -10.73 -3.90 -5.54
CA VAL A 90 -9.87 -5.00 -6.01
C VAL A 90 -9.98 -6.21 -5.09
N ASN A 91 -9.64 -7.40 -5.58
CA ASN A 91 -9.68 -8.64 -4.82
C ASN A 91 -8.46 -8.81 -3.89
N GLY A 92 -8.08 -7.74 -3.20
CA GLY A 92 -6.94 -7.66 -2.32
C GLY A 92 -5.89 -6.67 -2.83
N THR A 93 -5.23 -6.01 -1.88
CA THR A 93 -4.19 -5.00 -2.20
C THR A 93 -2.94 -5.64 -2.81
N ARG A 94 -2.62 -6.89 -2.46
CA ARG A 94 -1.51 -7.62 -3.07
C ARG A 94 -1.67 -7.73 -4.59
N GLU A 95 -2.83 -8.15 -5.04
CA GLU A 95 -3.18 -8.29 -6.46
C GLU A 95 -3.25 -6.92 -7.14
N GLY A 96 -3.79 -5.93 -6.46
CA GLY A 96 -3.85 -4.56 -6.96
C GLY A 96 -2.46 -3.93 -7.14
N LEU A 97 -1.59 -4.04 -6.14
CA LEU A 97 -0.20 -3.56 -6.20
C LEU A 97 0.60 -4.26 -7.31
N PHE A 98 0.39 -5.57 -7.50
CA PHE A 98 0.97 -6.31 -8.61
C PHE A 98 0.47 -5.77 -9.95
N ALA A 99 -0.84 -5.64 -10.12
CA ALA A 99 -1.47 -5.22 -11.36
C ALA A 99 -1.04 -3.81 -11.79
N VAL A 100 -0.85 -2.89 -10.84
CA VAL A 100 -0.39 -1.51 -11.12
C VAL A 100 0.97 -1.50 -11.79
N ALA A 101 1.93 -2.30 -11.32
CA ALA A 101 3.23 -2.38 -11.96
C ALA A 101 3.10 -2.91 -13.40
N GLN A 102 2.25 -3.92 -13.63
CA GLN A 102 2.01 -4.46 -14.97
C GLN A 102 1.35 -3.43 -15.90
N ALA A 103 0.54 -2.51 -15.35
CA ALA A 103 -0.20 -1.52 -16.12
C ALA A 103 0.64 -0.27 -16.47
N PHE A 104 1.52 0.16 -15.58
CA PHE A 104 2.20 1.45 -15.71
C PHE A 104 3.69 1.37 -16.07
N VAL A 105 4.36 0.25 -15.79
CA VAL A 105 5.79 0.10 -16.11
C VAL A 105 5.98 -0.14 -17.60
N THR A 106 6.88 0.62 -18.21
CA THR A 106 7.17 0.57 -19.65
C THR A 106 8.66 0.35 -19.88
N PRO A 107 9.16 -0.90 -19.81
CA PRO A 107 10.59 -1.23 -19.83
C PRO A 107 11.37 -0.65 -21.03
N GLN A 108 10.69 -0.48 -22.17
CA GLN A 108 11.30 0.02 -23.41
C GLN A 108 11.47 1.56 -23.45
N LYS A 109 10.86 2.28 -22.48
CA LYS A 109 10.91 3.76 -22.44
C LYS A 109 11.69 4.27 -21.25
N ARG A 110 11.15 4.08 -20.05
CA ARG A 110 11.69 4.54 -18.78
C ARG A 110 12.08 3.34 -17.91
N GLY A 111 11.10 2.58 -17.48
CA GLY A 111 11.24 1.24 -16.93
C GLY A 111 11.85 1.15 -15.53
N ALA A 112 11.98 2.24 -14.80
CA ALA A 112 12.43 2.16 -13.42
C ALA A 112 11.24 2.09 -12.44
N VAL A 113 11.36 1.22 -11.45
CA VAL A 113 10.45 1.13 -10.30
C VAL A 113 11.27 1.38 -9.03
N VAL A 114 10.89 2.36 -8.25
CA VAL A 114 11.54 2.71 -6.98
C VAL A 114 10.76 2.09 -5.82
N ILE A 115 11.46 1.43 -4.90
CA ILE A 115 10.86 0.82 -3.71
C ILE A 115 11.69 1.12 -2.45
N PRO A 116 11.07 1.31 -1.26
CA PRO A 116 11.81 1.41 0.00
C PRO A 116 12.50 0.08 0.34
N ASN A 117 13.58 0.09 1.13
CA ASN A 117 14.25 -1.11 1.60
C ASN A 117 14.54 -0.98 3.12
N PRO A 118 13.92 -1.81 3.98
CA PRO A 118 13.10 -3.00 3.68
C PRO A 118 11.71 -2.70 3.10
N PHE A 119 11.12 -3.67 2.41
CA PHE A 119 9.88 -3.54 1.66
C PHE A 119 8.93 -4.72 1.85
N TYR A 120 7.67 -4.52 1.49
CA TYR A 120 6.73 -5.61 1.30
C TYR A 120 7.04 -6.31 -0.04
N GLN A 121 7.31 -7.63 0.01
CA GLN A 121 7.89 -8.39 -1.12
C GLN A 121 7.12 -8.30 -2.44
N ILE A 122 5.84 -7.90 -2.42
CA ILE A 122 5.06 -7.76 -3.65
C ILE A 122 5.61 -6.65 -4.56
N TYR A 123 6.21 -5.58 -4.00
CA TYR A 123 6.72 -4.47 -4.80
C TYR A 123 7.86 -4.93 -5.70
N GLU A 124 8.83 -5.68 -5.14
CA GLU A 124 9.93 -6.27 -5.91
C GLU A 124 9.41 -7.29 -6.94
N GLY A 125 8.55 -8.22 -6.50
CA GLY A 125 7.98 -9.23 -7.40
C GLY A 125 7.20 -8.62 -8.56
N ALA A 126 6.46 -7.55 -8.31
CA ALA A 126 5.69 -6.83 -9.34
C ALA A 126 6.62 -6.14 -10.35
N ALA A 127 7.71 -5.49 -9.89
CA ALA A 127 8.72 -4.88 -10.75
C ALA A 127 9.43 -5.91 -11.63
N LEU A 128 9.92 -7.00 -11.04
CA LEU A 128 10.61 -8.07 -11.75
C LEU A 128 9.74 -8.72 -12.81
N LEU A 129 8.46 -8.96 -12.51
CA LEU A 129 7.51 -9.54 -13.47
C LEU A 129 7.03 -8.54 -14.52
N ALA A 130 7.13 -7.24 -14.24
CA ALA A 130 6.98 -6.18 -15.25
C ALA A 130 8.23 -6.04 -16.15
N GLY A 131 9.31 -6.80 -15.87
CA GLY A 131 10.51 -6.86 -16.70
C GLY A 131 11.60 -5.86 -16.32
N VAL A 132 11.57 -5.31 -15.09
CA VAL A 132 12.55 -4.31 -14.63
C VAL A 132 13.12 -4.68 -13.26
N GLN A 133 14.37 -4.30 -13.03
CA GLN A 133 14.99 -4.38 -11.70
C GLN A 133 14.59 -3.14 -10.89
N PRO A 134 14.07 -3.29 -9.66
CA PRO A 134 13.72 -2.13 -8.86
C PRO A 134 14.97 -1.41 -8.31
N THR A 135 14.86 -0.09 -8.21
CA THR A 135 15.82 0.75 -7.46
C THR A 135 15.41 0.73 -6.00
N LEU A 136 16.33 0.32 -5.13
CA LEU A 136 16.10 0.21 -3.69
C LEU A 136 16.56 1.47 -2.97
N ILE A 137 15.66 2.10 -2.20
CA ILE A 137 15.97 3.25 -1.34
C ILE A 137 16.09 2.78 0.11
N PRO A 138 17.26 2.90 0.74
CA PRO A 138 17.44 2.52 2.12
C PRO A 138 16.52 3.26 3.09
N CYS A 139 16.10 2.59 4.15
CA CYS A 139 15.35 3.15 5.27
C CYS A 139 16.25 3.11 6.52
N PRO A 140 17.21 4.03 6.68
CA PRO A 140 18.19 3.97 7.73
C PRO A 140 17.63 4.41 9.09
N PRO A 141 18.19 3.93 10.22
CA PRO A 141 17.76 4.32 11.57
C PRO A 141 17.85 5.83 11.83
N GLU A 142 18.81 6.51 11.20
CA GLU A 142 19.04 7.96 11.36
C GLU A 142 17.89 8.80 10.79
N LEU A 143 17.07 8.20 9.94
CA LEU A 143 15.85 8.79 9.40
C LEU A 143 14.59 8.14 9.98
N ASP A 144 14.66 7.60 11.19
CA ASP A 144 13.54 6.89 11.81
C ASP A 144 12.93 5.80 10.91
N TYR A 145 13.80 5.12 10.14
CA TYR A 145 13.42 4.09 9.17
C TYR A 145 12.52 4.58 8.03
N LEU A 146 12.51 5.86 7.74
CA LEU A 146 11.92 6.41 6.51
C LEU A 146 12.88 6.22 5.33
N ALA A 147 12.33 5.94 4.16
CA ALA A 147 13.10 5.89 2.93
C ALA A 147 13.59 7.29 2.53
N ASN A 148 14.89 7.41 2.22
CA ASN A 148 15.47 8.69 1.82
C ASN A 148 15.26 8.97 0.32
N TYR A 149 14.03 9.25 -0.07
CA TYR A 149 13.69 9.56 -1.46
C TYR A 149 14.39 10.83 -2.00
N ARG A 150 14.95 11.67 -1.12
CA ARG A 150 15.69 12.86 -1.51
C ARG A 150 17.08 12.56 -2.10
N GLU A 151 17.57 11.34 -1.93
CA GLU A 151 18.81 10.87 -2.57
C GLU A 151 18.63 10.50 -4.04
N LEU A 152 17.39 10.35 -4.53
CA LEU A 152 17.15 10.13 -5.95
C LEU A 152 17.62 11.32 -6.76
N SER A 153 18.52 11.07 -7.71
CA SER A 153 18.98 12.04 -8.68
C SER A 153 17.87 12.41 -9.68
N GLU A 154 18.02 13.56 -10.33
CA GLU A 154 17.09 13.97 -11.38
C GLU A 154 17.00 12.96 -12.53
N ASP A 155 18.12 12.29 -12.86
CA ASP A 155 18.14 11.24 -13.88
C ASP A 155 17.35 10.00 -13.45
N GLU A 156 17.42 9.60 -12.19
CA GLU A 156 16.63 8.48 -11.64
C GLU A 156 15.13 8.82 -11.62
N TRP A 157 14.78 10.06 -11.22
CA TRP A 157 13.41 10.54 -11.32
C TRP A 157 12.92 10.54 -12.77
N ALA A 158 13.73 11.03 -13.72
CA ALA A 158 13.38 11.08 -15.12
C ALA A 158 13.16 9.69 -15.74
N GLN A 159 13.77 8.64 -15.20
CA GLN A 159 13.61 7.25 -15.65
C GLN A 159 12.57 6.47 -14.85
N CYS A 160 12.03 7.02 -13.78
CA CYS A 160 11.06 6.35 -12.91
C CYS A 160 9.67 6.38 -13.53
N ASP A 161 9.06 5.21 -13.73
CA ASP A 161 7.64 5.08 -14.08
C ASP A 161 6.76 5.06 -12.84
N LEU A 162 7.23 4.37 -11.77
CA LEU A 162 6.43 4.05 -10.61
C LEU A 162 7.29 4.03 -9.34
N LEU A 163 6.78 4.67 -8.29
CA LEU A 163 7.39 4.68 -6.97
C LEU A 163 6.40 4.10 -5.96
N PHE A 164 6.78 2.97 -5.33
CA PHE A 164 6.04 2.42 -4.20
C PHE A 164 6.46 3.08 -2.90
N MET A 165 5.48 3.40 -2.07
CA MET A 165 5.67 3.82 -0.69
C MET A 165 4.66 3.09 0.21
N CYS A 166 4.95 3.00 1.50
CA CYS A 166 4.06 2.42 2.50
C CYS A 166 4.02 3.34 3.72
N THR A 167 2.81 3.79 4.10
CA THR A 167 2.66 4.67 5.25
C THR A 167 1.34 4.40 6.00
N PRO A 168 1.41 3.96 7.27
CA PRO A 168 2.58 3.49 8.03
C PRO A 168 3.33 2.34 7.37
N GLY A 169 4.66 2.32 7.49
CA GLY A 169 5.56 1.42 6.76
C GLY A 169 5.50 -0.05 7.18
N ASN A 170 5.58 -0.95 6.22
CA ASN A 170 5.83 -2.36 6.47
C ASN A 170 7.25 -2.71 5.97
N PRO A 171 8.18 -3.12 6.86
CA PRO A 171 7.97 -3.59 8.24
C PRO A 171 8.22 -2.55 9.34
N SER A 172 8.67 -1.32 9.02
CA SER A 172 9.23 -0.38 10.00
C SER A 172 8.20 0.27 10.93
N GLY A 173 6.95 0.42 10.50
CA GLY A 173 5.94 1.22 11.18
C GLY A 173 6.13 2.74 11.02
N ALA A 174 7.15 3.18 10.28
CA ALA A 174 7.44 4.59 10.07
C ALA A 174 6.30 5.28 9.30
N VAL A 175 5.97 6.51 9.71
CA VAL A 175 4.94 7.33 9.07
C VAL A 175 5.61 8.43 8.27
N ILE A 176 5.30 8.52 6.97
CA ILE A 176 5.86 9.55 6.10
C ILE A 176 5.26 10.90 6.50
N PRO A 177 6.09 11.89 6.91
CA PRO A 177 5.58 13.19 7.32
C PRO A 177 5.09 14.01 6.12
N GLU A 178 4.18 14.96 6.37
CA GLU A 178 3.55 15.81 5.36
C GLU A 178 4.55 16.43 4.38
N LYS A 179 5.64 17.01 4.90
CA LYS A 179 6.68 17.65 4.07
C LYS A 179 7.34 16.69 3.06
N GLU A 180 7.44 15.39 3.41
CA GLU A 180 8.00 14.39 2.51
C GLU A 180 6.96 13.92 1.48
N LEU A 181 5.69 13.80 1.88
CA LEU A 181 4.60 13.54 0.94
C LEU A 181 4.48 14.67 -0.09
N HIS A 182 4.58 15.94 0.33
CA HIS A 182 4.58 17.10 -0.57
C HIS A 182 5.74 17.03 -1.56
N PHE A 183 6.96 16.80 -1.07
CA PHE A 183 8.14 16.63 -1.93
C PHE A 183 7.95 15.53 -2.97
N LEU A 184 7.44 14.37 -2.55
CA LEU A 184 7.19 13.25 -3.45
C LEU A 184 6.14 13.59 -4.52
N ILE A 185 5.07 14.28 -4.14
CA ILE A 185 4.02 14.71 -5.08
C ILE A 185 4.58 15.72 -6.08
N GLU A 186 5.37 16.70 -5.64
CA GLU A 186 6.04 17.67 -6.53
C GLU A 186 6.91 16.97 -7.56
N LYS A 187 7.80 16.07 -7.10
CA LYS A 187 8.68 15.30 -7.99
C LYS A 187 7.91 14.38 -8.94
N ALA A 188 6.87 13.74 -8.44
CA ALA A 188 6.03 12.89 -9.26
C ALA A 188 5.30 13.67 -10.37
N MET A 189 4.82 14.86 -10.08
CA MET A 189 4.21 15.74 -11.08
C MET A 189 5.24 16.28 -12.09
N GLU A 190 6.44 16.68 -11.62
CA GLU A 190 7.52 17.18 -12.45
C GLU A 190 7.99 16.12 -13.47
N HIS A 191 8.18 14.88 -13.02
CA HIS A 191 8.74 13.80 -13.82
C HIS A 191 7.69 12.83 -14.37
N ASN A 192 6.41 13.07 -14.12
CA ASN A 192 5.31 12.18 -14.54
C ASN A 192 5.45 10.75 -14.01
N VAL A 193 5.79 10.61 -12.72
CA VAL A 193 5.91 9.35 -11.98
C VAL A 193 4.59 9.02 -11.31
N ILE A 194 4.17 7.76 -11.28
CA ILE A 194 3.03 7.33 -10.48
C ILE A 194 3.49 7.00 -9.06
N LEU A 195 3.01 7.74 -8.06
CA LEU A 195 3.15 7.39 -6.66
C LEU A 195 2.10 6.35 -6.28
N VAL A 196 2.54 5.21 -5.77
CA VAL A 196 1.68 4.14 -5.28
C VAL A 196 1.85 4.04 -3.77
N SER A 197 0.87 4.56 -3.04
CA SER A 197 0.87 4.56 -1.57
C SER A 197 0.07 3.37 -1.04
N ASP A 198 0.77 2.44 -0.39
CA ASP A 198 0.16 1.35 0.36
C ASP A 198 -0.19 1.87 1.77
N GLU A 199 -1.46 2.15 2.00
CA GLU A 199 -1.99 2.73 3.23
C GLU A 199 -2.82 1.72 4.03
N CYS A 200 -2.50 0.42 3.91
CA CYS A 200 -3.23 -0.64 4.61
C CYS A 200 -3.19 -0.52 6.14
N TYR A 201 -2.22 0.22 6.68
CA TYR A 201 -2.03 0.43 8.12
C TYR A 201 -2.49 1.81 8.61
N SER A 202 -3.15 2.62 7.77
CA SER A 202 -3.55 4.00 8.08
C SER A 202 -4.46 4.15 9.31
N GLU A 203 -5.15 3.07 9.71
CA GLU A 203 -6.04 3.06 10.88
C GLU A 203 -5.40 2.39 12.13
N LEU A 204 -4.10 2.06 12.07
CA LEU A 204 -3.35 1.51 13.19
C LEU A 204 -2.37 2.56 13.72
N TYR A 205 -2.82 3.37 14.68
CA TYR A 205 -2.05 4.42 15.33
C TYR A 205 -2.38 4.48 16.83
N TYR A 206 -1.51 5.13 17.61
CA TYR A 206 -1.60 5.13 19.07
C TYR A 206 -2.29 6.37 19.65
N ASP A 207 -2.38 7.44 18.87
CA ASP A 207 -2.92 8.73 19.30
C ASP A 207 -4.04 9.19 18.35
N ASP A 208 -5.26 9.18 18.84
CA ASP A 208 -6.45 9.60 18.07
C ASP A 208 -6.41 11.09 17.68
N ALA A 209 -5.62 11.90 18.40
CA ALA A 209 -5.44 13.31 18.05
C ALA A 209 -4.43 13.52 16.90
N SER A 210 -3.65 12.49 16.55
CA SER A 210 -2.59 12.57 15.54
C SER A 210 -2.61 11.35 14.61
N PRO A 211 -3.70 11.12 13.86
CA PRO A 211 -3.77 10.03 12.90
C PRO A 211 -2.78 10.25 11.74
N PRO A 212 -2.22 9.17 11.16
CA PRO A 212 -1.32 9.28 10.00
C PRO A 212 -1.97 10.02 8.84
N MET A 213 -1.21 10.93 8.21
CA MET A 213 -1.63 11.58 6.97
C MET A 213 -1.53 10.58 5.81
N GLY A 214 -2.51 10.61 4.91
CA GLY A 214 -2.49 9.85 3.67
C GLY A 214 -2.03 10.70 2.47
N LEU A 215 -1.64 10.03 1.38
CA LEU A 215 -1.18 10.69 0.15
C LEU A 215 -2.24 11.62 -0.45
N LEU A 216 -3.52 11.21 -0.45
CA LEU A 216 -4.60 12.06 -0.98
C LEU A 216 -4.85 13.29 -0.12
N GLN A 217 -4.68 13.20 1.19
CA GLN A 217 -4.74 14.35 2.10
C GLN A 217 -3.61 15.34 1.78
N ALA A 218 -2.38 14.86 1.67
CA ALA A 218 -1.24 15.70 1.29
C ALA A 218 -1.43 16.34 -0.09
N ALA A 219 -1.96 15.60 -1.06
CA ALA A 219 -2.29 16.15 -2.38
C ALA A 219 -3.33 17.28 -2.28
N THR A 220 -4.35 17.11 -1.43
CA THR A 220 -5.39 18.14 -1.21
C THR A 220 -4.80 19.40 -0.58
N THR A 221 -3.95 19.29 0.45
CA THR A 221 -3.31 20.46 1.11
C THR A 221 -2.39 21.24 0.17
N MET A 222 -1.81 20.57 -0.85
CA MET A 222 -1.00 21.21 -1.89
C MET A 222 -1.83 21.84 -3.01
N GLY A 223 -3.14 21.65 -3.05
CA GLY A 223 -4.00 22.09 -4.15
C GLY A 223 -3.98 21.16 -5.37
N ASN A 224 -3.37 19.97 -5.28
CA ASN A 224 -3.48 18.90 -6.30
C ASN A 224 -4.82 18.17 -6.15
N THR A 225 -5.91 18.91 -6.35
CA THR A 225 -7.27 18.40 -6.15
C THR A 225 -7.71 17.37 -7.21
N GLY A 226 -6.97 17.22 -8.29
CA GLY A 226 -7.16 16.16 -9.29
C GLY A 226 -6.42 14.87 -8.95
N PHE A 227 -5.71 14.81 -7.82
CA PHE A 227 -4.89 13.67 -7.40
C PHE A 227 -3.93 13.17 -8.47
N LYS A 228 -3.43 14.10 -9.30
CA LYS A 228 -2.50 13.75 -10.38
C LYS A 228 -1.29 13.02 -9.80
N GLN A 229 -0.92 11.91 -10.44
CA GLN A 229 0.19 11.02 -10.09
C GLN A 229 0.06 10.32 -8.72
N CYS A 230 -1.11 10.37 -8.07
CA CYS A 230 -1.36 9.77 -6.77
C CYS A 230 -2.31 8.59 -6.90
N LEU A 231 -1.88 7.41 -6.47
CA LEU A 231 -2.69 6.19 -6.38
C LEU A 231 -2.54 5.61 -4.98
N VAL A 232 -3.65 5.37 -4.28
CA VAL A 232 -3.64 4.84 -2.91
C VAL A 232 -4.32 3.50 -2.81
N PHE A 233 -3.81 2.64 -1.95
CA PHE A 233 -4.38 1.34 -1.63
C PHE A 233 -4.77 1.29 -0.16
N HIS A 234 -6.03 0.97 0.09
CA HIS A 234 -6.56 0.71 1.43
C HIS A 234 -7.13 -0.71 1.50
N SER A 235 -7.16 -1.27 2.70
CA SER A 235 -7.67 -2.61 2.94
C SER A 235 -8.49 -2.68 4.23
N LEU A 236 -9.48 -3.56 4.25
CA LEU A 236 -10.21 -3.89 5.47
C LEU A 236 -9.43 -4.88 6.36
N SER A 237 -8.36 -5.49 5.83
CA SER A 237 -7.59 -6.54 6.51
C SER A 237 -7.06 -6.12 7.87
N LYS A 238 -6.44 -4.93 7.96
CA LYS A 238 -5.77 -4.48 9.18
C LYS A 238 -6.70 -3.62 10.04
N ARG A 239 -7.48 -2.74 9.43
CA ARG A 239 -8.38 -1.82 10.15
C ARG A 239 -9.65 -2.49 10.71
N SER A 240 -10.13 -3.57 10.09
CA SER A 240 -11.46 -4.12 10.36
C SER A 240 -11.45 -5.61 10.68
N ASN A 241 -10.27 -6.21 10.89
CA ASN A 241 -10.09 -7.65 11.14
C ASN A 241 -10.76 -8.54 10.06
N LEU A 242 -10.66 -8.12 8.79
CA LEU A 242 -11.20 -8.81 7.62
C LEU A 242 -10.07 -9.07 6.61
N PRO A 243 -9.12 -9.97 6.94
CA PRO A 243 -8.00 -10.30 6.06
C PRO A 243 -8.43 -10.98 4.76
#